data_5fe1d8e76e3e1d2f7bc63e87d05da650
#
_entry.id   5fe1d8e76e3e1d2f7bc63e87d05da650
#
_cell.length_a   1.000
_cell.length_b   1.000
_cell.length_c   1.000
_cell.angle_alpha   90.00
_cell.angle_beta   90.00
_cell.angle_gamma   90.00
#
_symmetry.space_group_name_H-M   'P 1'
#
loop_
_entity.id
_entity.type
_entity.pdbx_description
1 polymer ?
#
loop_
_entity_poly.entity_id
_entity_poly.type
_entity_poly.pdbx_seq_one_letter_code
_entity_poly.pdbx_strand_id
1 'polypeptide(L)'
;VNFQPWFFVVIKGEKGCNHIRQCYDREWFRSAPIYILVCADHRSSWIRKSDGKDHADIDVAIATEHICLAATEKELGTCWVCNFDTDLCKQLFNLPNGVEPVVIVPIGYPKEPEVFVSTPKRRKAFNEIVKWENF
;
A
#
# COMPACT_ATOMS: atom_id res chain seq x y z
N VAL A 1 14.88 5.58 15.69
CA VAL A 1 14.04 6.78 15.61
C VAL A 1 12.64 6.38 15.13
N ASN A 2 11.62 7.07 15.57
CA ASN A 2 10.23 6.83 15.20
C ASN A 2 9.63 8.14 14.64
N PHE A 3 9.97 8.46 13.41
CA PHE A 3 9.52 9.72 12.79
C PHE A 3 8.12 9.62 12.20
N GLN A 4 7.65 8.42 11.88
CA GLN A 4 6.31 8.16 11.34
C GLN A 4 5.98 9.03 10.12
N PRO A 5 6.80 9.00 9.04
CA PRO A 5 6.66 9.87 7.88
C PRO A 5 5.57 9.37 6.91
N TRP A 6 4.39 9.06 7.45
CA TRP A 6 3.27 8.53 6.68
C TRP A 6 1.96 9.22 7.02
N PHE A 7 1.06 9.21 6.06
CA PHE A 7 -0.33 9.57 6.24
C PHE A 7 -1.24 8.51 5.62
N PHE A 8 -2.43 8.36 6.20
CA PHE A 8 -3.46 7.44 5.71
C PHE A 8 -4.72 8.22 5.38
N VAL A 9 -5.15 8.15 4.11
CA VAL A 9 -6.46 8.71 3.72
C VAL A 9 -7.43 7.56 3.60
N VAL A 10 -8.40 7.49 4.53
CA VAL A 10 -9.45 6.47 4.50
C VAL A 10 -10.59 6.95 3.61
N ILE A 11 -10.87 6.19 2.56
CA ILE A 11 -11.82 6.52 1.49
C ILE A 11 -12.96 5.52 1.53
N LYS A 12 -14.16 5.98 1.97
CA LYS A 12 -15.39 5.17 2.05
C LYS A 12 -16.63 5.87 1.49
N GLY A 13 -16.55 7.18 1.28
CA GLY A 13 -17.64 7.95 0.71
C GLY A 13 -17.68 7.86 -0.82
N GLU A 14 -18.84 7.95 -1.42
CA GLU A 14 -19.06 7.80 -2.87
C GLU A 14 -18.12 8.70 -3.69
N LYS A 15 -18.04 9.98 -3.34
CA LYS A 15 -17.17 10.94 -4.04
C LYS A 15 -15.70 10.50 -3.99
N GLY A 16 -15.18 10.13 -2.81
CA GLY A 16 -13.80 9.67 -2.66
C GLY A 16 -13.54 8.36 -3.41
N CYS A 17 -14.46 7.42 -3.36
CA CYS A 17 -14.38 6.17 -4.12
C CYS A 17 -14.37 6.42 -5.64
N ASN A 18 -15.15 7.38 -6.12
CA ASN A 18 -15.13 7.77 -7.52
C ASN A 18 -13.81 8.44 -7.92
N HIS A 19 -13.19 9.23 -7.04
CA HIS A 19 -11.87 9.81 -7.27
C HIS A 19 -10.77 8.74 -7.34
N ILE A 20 -10.67 7.85 -6.34
CA ILE A 20 -9.61 6.85 -6.31
C ILE A 20 -9.70 5.85 -7.48
N ARG A 21 -10.90 5.53 -7.94
CA ARG A 21 -11.15 4.67 -9.09
C ARG A 21 -10.71 5.27 -10.42
N GLN A 22 -10.54 6.58 -10.53
CA GLN A 22 -9.96 7.23 -11.69
C GLN A 22 -8.44 7.08 -11.72
N CYS A 23 -7.79 6.94 -10.57
CA CYS A 23 -6.34 6.78 -10.49
C CYS A 23 -5.87 5.38 -10.90
N TYR A 24 -6.77 4.37 -10.84
CA TYR A 24 -6.45 2.99 -11.20
C TYR A 24 -7.64 2.30 -11.85
N ASP A 25 -7.58 2.12 -13.16
CA ASP A 25 -8.69 1.58 -13.96
C ASP A 25 -8.63 0.06 -14.08
N ARG A 26 -9.22 -0.65 -13.09
CA ARG A 26 -9.43 -2.10 -13.10
C ARG A 26 -10.81 -2.42 -12.53
N GLU A 27 -11.52 -3.34 -13.18
CA GLU A 27 -12.88 -3.72 -12.78
C GLU A 27 -12.93 -4.28 -11.35
N TRP A 28 -12.03 -5.20 -11.02
CA TRP A 28 -11.94 -5.76 -9.68
C TRP A 28 -11.68 -4.70 -8.59
N PHE A 29 -10.87 -3.70 -8.90
CA PHE A 29 -10.55 -2.60 -7.99
C PHE A 29 -11.79 -1.74 -7.71
N ARG A 30 -12.63 -1.52 -8.72
CA ARG A 30 -13.87 -0.73 -8.60
C ARG A 30 -14.89 -1.37 -7.66
N SER A 31 -14.81 -2.68 -7.44
CA SER A 31 -15.74 -3.41 -6.56
C SER A 31 -15.47 -3.22 -5.07
N ALA A 32 -14.29 -2.74 -4.68
CA ALA A 32 -13.95 -2.53 -3.28
C ALA A 32 -14.81 -1.41 -2.67
N PRO A 33 -15.38 -1.63 -1.46
CA PRO A 33 -16.20 -0.63 -0.77
C PRO A 33 -15.38 0.44 -0.04
N ILE A 34 -14.12 0.13 0.30
CA ILE A 34 -13.23 0.99 1.08
C ILE A 34 -11.84 0.94 0.47
N TYR A 35 -11.14 2.07 0.53
CA TYR A 35 -9.74 2.17 0.15
C TYR A 35 -8.96 2.91 1.23
N ILE A 36 -7.71 2.53 1.44
CA ILE A 36 -6.73 3.32 2.19
C ILE A 36 -5.66 3.77 1.21
N LEU A 37 -5.52 5.08 1.03
CA LEU A 37 -4.40 5.67 0.32
C LEU A 37 -3.29 5.92 1.35
N VAL A 38 -2.17 5.25 1.18
CA VAL A 38 -0.99 5.38 2.04
C VAL A 38 -0.01 6.32 1.37
N CYS A 39 0.37 7.36 2.09
CA CYS A 39 1.24 8.42 1.59
C CYS A 39 2.52 8.52 2.41
N ALA A 40 3.63 8.86 1.76
CA ALA A 40 4.91 9.19 2.38
C ALA A 40 5.09 10.71 2.48
N ASP A 41 5.67 11.20 3.58
CA ASP A 41 6.18 12.57 3.71
C ASP A 41 7.72 12.55 3.78
N HIS A 42 8.35 12.73 2.65
CA HIS A 42 9.81 12.72 2.51
C HIS A 42 10.51 13.84 3.29
N ARG A 43 9.77 14.91 3.67
CA ARG A 43 10.33 16.03 4.47
C ARG A 43 10.54 15.64 5.93
N SER A 44 9.80 14.66 6.43
CA SER A 44 9.86 14.19 7.81
C SER A 44 10.49 12.80 7.97
N SER A 45 10.99 12.22 6.86
CA SER A 45 11.57 10.89 6.87
C SER A 45 12.97 10.85 7.54
N TRP A 46 13.38 9.67 7.97
CA TRP A 46 14.74 9.45 8.39
C TRP A 46 15.65 9.23 7.17
N ILE A 47 16.74 10.01 7.14
CA ILE A 47 17.77 9.92 6.10
C ILE A 47 18.99 9.25 6.68
N ARG A 48 19.44 8.16 6.05
CA ARG A 48 20.66 7.46 6.46
C ARG A 48 21.90 8.30 6.13
N LYS A 49 22.71 8.60 7.15
CA LYS A 49 23.85 9.52 7.00
C LYS A 49 24.94 9.04 6.07
N SER A 50 25.15 7.72 5.95
CA SER A 50 26.27 7.15 5.18
C SER A 50 26.12 7.31 3.66
N ASP A 51 24.89 7.32 3.15
CA ASP A 51 24.62 7.33 1.70
C ASP A 51 23.44 8.23 1.29
N GLY A 52 22.84 8.93 2.24
CA GLY A 52 21.70 9.83 1.97
C GLY A 52 20.38 9.12 1.65
N LYS A 53 20.28 7.80 1.89
CA LYS A 53 19.05 7.07 1.57
C LYS A 53 17.90 7.51 2.44
N ASP A 54 16.83 7.94 1.78
CA ASP A 54 15.52 8.20 2.38
C ASP A 54 14.81 6.87 2.73
N HIS A 55 14.21 6.81 3.90
CA HIS A 55 13.53 5.61 4.40
C HIS A 55 12.00 5.74 4.44
N ALA A 56 11.43 6.81 3.92
CA ALA A 56 9.98 7.01 3.92
C ALA A 56 9.23 5.82 3.30
N ASP A 57 9.67 5.32 2.14
CA ASP A 57 9.04 4.19 1.47
C ASP A 57 9.14 2.88 2.28
N ILE A 58 10.23 2.70 3.01
CA ILE A 58 10.41 1.53 3.89
C ILE A 58 9.40 1.60 5.04
N ASP A 59 9.26 2.77 5.67
CA ASP A 59 8.32 2.99 6.75
C ASP A 59 6.87 2.80 6.26
N VAL A 60 6.53 3.35 5.10
CA VAL A 60 5.22 3.16 4.44
C VAL A 60 4.96 1.69 4.15
N ALA A 61 5.94 0.95 3.62
CA ALA A 61 5.79 -0.47 3.31
C ALA A 61 5.50 -1.30 4.58
N ILE A 62 6.21 -1.03 5.68
CA ILE A 62 5.98 -1.70 6.97
C ILE A 62 4.55 -1.42 7.47
N ALA A 63 4.13 -0.16 7.46
CA ALA A 63 2.81 0.24 7.92
C ALA A 63 1.69 -0.37 7.04
N THR A 64 1.90 -0.42 5.72
CA THR A 64 0.95 -1.03 4.77
C THR A 64 0.81 -2.53 5.01
N GLU A 65 1.92 -3.25 5.24
CA GLU A 65 1.86 -4.67 5.54
C GLU A 65 1.11 -4.95 6.85
N HIS A 66 1.30 -4.14 7.89
CA HIS A 66 0.52 -4.24 9.12
C HIS A 66 -0.98 -4.04 8.89
N ILE A 67 -1.37 -3.12 8.00
CA ILE A 67 -2.78 -2.96 7.60
C ILE A 67 -3.31 -4.24 6.94
N CYS A 68 -2.54 -4.83 6.02
CA CYS A 68 -2.93 -6.06 5.33
C CYS A 68 -3.06 -7.26 6.29
N LEU A 69 -2.13 -7.40 7.23
CA LEU A 69 -2.19 -8.44 8.26
C LEU A 69 -3.40 -8.26 9.18
N ALA A 70 -3.64 -7.05 9.67
CA ALA A 70 -4.80 -6.75 10.50
C ALA A 70 -6.14 -6.95 9.76
N ALA A 71 -6.18 -6.65 8.46
CA ALA A 71 -7.34 -6.92 7.61
C ALA A 71 -7.58 -8.43 7.47
N THR A 72 -6.52 -9.21 7.24
CA THR A 72 -6.58 -10.68 7.13
C THR A 72 -7.10 -11.33 8.42
N GLU A 73 -6.68 -10.84 9.59
CA GLU A 73 -7.20 -11.28 10.89
C GLU A 73 -8.72 -11.09 11.01
N LYS A 74 -9.27 -10.12 10.28
CA LYS A 74 -10.70 -9.79 10.24
C LYS A 74 -11.42 -10.38 9.01
N GLU A 75 -10.81 -11.36 8.36
CA GLU A 75 -11.33 -12.02 7.17
C GLU A 75 -11.58 -11.07 5.98
N LEU A 76 -10.90 -9.92 5.95
CA LEU A 76 -10.95 -8.98 4.86
C LEU A 76 -9.84 -9.25 3.84
N GLY A 77 -10.19 -9.10 2.56
CA GLY A 77 -9.25 -9.12 1.45
C GLY A 77 -8.62 -7.74 1.22
N THR A 78 -7.35 -7.73 0.88
CA THR A 78 -6.58 -6.54 0.52
C THR A 78 -5.70 -6.80 -0.68
N CYS A 79 -5.26 -5.74 -1.34
CA CYS A 79 -4.24 -5.81 -2.38
C CYS A 79 -3.36 -4.57 -2.33
N TRP A 80 -2.05 -4.75 -2.55
CA TRP A 80 -1.14 -3.63 -2.76
C TRP A 80 -1.25 -3.14 -4.20
N VAL A 81 -1.69 -1.91 -4.41
CA VAL A 81 -1.74 -1.25 -5.72
C VAL A 81 -0.74 -0.11 -5.71
N CYS A 82 0.38 -0.29 -6.42
CA CYS A 82 1.43 0.71 -6.56
C CYS A 82 1.51 1.30 -7.97
N ASN A 83 0.96 0.61 -8.98
CA ASN A 83 0.95 1.08 -10.36
C ASN A 83 -0.36 1.81 -10.66
N PHE A 84 -0.44 3.07 -10.27
CA PHE A 84 -1.59 3.95 -10.48
C PHE A 84 -1.12 5.36 -10.89
N ASP A 85 -2.05 6.22 -11.33
CA ASP A 85 -1.76 7.62 -11.68
C ASP A 85 -1.55 8.45 -10.39
N THR A 86 -0.29 8.63 -10.02
CA THR A 86 0.10 9.35 -8.81
C THR A 86 -0.19 10.85 -8.90
N ASP A 87 -0.05 11.47 -10.06
CA ASP A 87 -0.27 12.89 -10.24
C ASP A 87 -1.75 13.24 -10.18
N LEU A 88 -2.58 12.45 -10.84
CA LEU A 88 -4.04 12.56 -10.71
C LEU A 88 -4.49 12.33 -9.26
N CYS A 89 -3.89 11.36 -8.57
CA CYS A 89 -4.18 11.07 -7.18
C CYS A 89 -3.84 12.27 -6.27
N LYS A 90 -2.65 12.88 -6.44
CA LYS A 90 -2.26 14.10 -5.72
C LYS A 90 -3.28 15.22 -5.89
N GLN A 91 -3.74 15.42 -7.13
CA GLN A 91 -4.73 16.46 -7.45
C GLN A 91 -6.09 16.19 -6.81
N LEU A 92 -6.63 14.98 -7.00
CA LEU A 92 -7.98 14.63 -6.54
C LEU A 92 -8.11 14.58 -5.02
N PHE A 93 -7.03 14.26 -4.31
CA PHE A 93 -6.99 14.19 -2.84
C PHE A 93 -6.33 15.41 -2.19
N ASN A 94 -5.93 16.43 -2.98
CA ASN A 94 -5.29 17.66 -2.51
C ASN A 94 -4.09 17.39 -1.61
N LEU A 95 -3.23 16.45 -2.00
CA LEU A 95 -2.05 16.12 -1.20
C LEU A 95 -1.09 17.32 -1.17
N PRO A 96 -0.57 17.68 0.01
CA PRO A 96 0.35 18.80 0.12
C PRO A 96 1.69 18.51 -0.55
N ASN A 97 2.44 19.57 -0.93
CA ASN A 97 3.78 19.42 -1.47
C ASN A 97 4.67 18.61 -0.50
N GLY A 98 5.45 17.69 -1.04
CA GLY A 98 6.32 16.81 -0.27
C GLY A 98 5.63 15.55 0.30
N VAL A 99 4.31 15.42 0.11
CA VAL A 99 3.58 14.19 0.41
C VAL A 99 3.32 13.44 -0.89
N GLU A 100 3.76 12.20 -0.95
CA GLU A 100 3.62 11.33 -2.11
C GLU A 100 2.64 10.18 -1.84
N PRO A 101 1.68 9.90 -2.75
CA PRO A 101 0.85 8.72 -2.67
C PRO A 101 1.68 7.50 -3.12
N VAL A 102 1.87 6.51 -2.24
CA VAL A 102 2.75 5.36 -2.47
C VAL A 102 1.98 4.09 -2.77
N VAL A 103 0.93 3.82 -1.99
CA VAL A 103 0.15 2.59 -2.11
C VAL A 103 -1.34 2.90 -1.97
N ILE A 104 -2.15 2.28 -2.82
CA ILE A 104 -3.60 2.20 -2.60
C ILE A 104 -3.93 0.78 -2.12
N VAL A 105 -4.60 0.67 -0.99
CA VAL A 105 -5.08 -0.61 -0.45
C VAL A 105 -6.60 -0.65 -0.53
N PRO A 106 -7.18 -1.31 -1.57
CA PRO A 106 -8.61 -1.65 -1.57
C PRO A 106 -8.89 -2.69 -0.49
N ILE A 107 -10.00 -2.54 0.23
CA ILE A 107 -10.39 -3.43 1.33
C ILE A 107 -11.84 -3.83 1.16
N GLY A 108 -12.13 -5.12 1.30
CA GLY A 108 -13.48 -5.67 1.25
C GLY A 108 -13.52 -7.14 1.60
N TYR A 109 -14.70 -7.70 1.74
CA TYR A 109 -14.86 -9.15 1.88
C TYR A 109 -14.57 -9.84 0.54
N PRO A 110 -13.73 -10.91 0.52
CA PRO A 110 -13.49 -11.67 -0.69
C PRO A 110 -14.77 -12.35 -1.17
N LYS A 111 -15.04 -12.32 -2.47
CA LYS A 111 -16.20 -13.00 -3.06
C LYS A 111 -16.09 -14.53 -2.95
N GLU A 112 -14.90 -15.05 -3.07
CA GLU A 112 -14.57 -16.47 -3.10
C GLU A 112 -13.41 -16.74 -2.14
N PRO A 113 -13.66 -16.79 -0.81
CA PRO A 113 -12.60 -16.92 0.17
C PRO A 113 -11.77 -18.20 0.00
N GLU A 114 -12.35 -19.29 -0.51
CA GLU A 114 -11.65 -20.56 -0.74
C GLU A 114 -10.51 -20.41 -1.78
N VAL A 115 -10.67 -19.55 -2.76
CA VAL A 115 -9.66 -19.31 -3.82
C VAL A 115 -8.38 -18.72 -3.24
N PHE A 116 -8.48 -17.89 -2.21
CA PHE A 116 -7.29 -17.33 -1.54
C PHE A 116 -6.46 -18.36 -0.80
N VAL A 117 -7.11 -19.38 -0.27
CA VAL A 117 -6.45 -20.47 0.49
C VAL A 117 -5.92 -21.55 -0.45
N SER A 118 -6.69 -21.90 -1.49
CA SER A 118 -6.41 -23.04 -2.38
C SER A 118 -5.48 -22.72 -3.55
N THR A 119 -5.34 -21.45 -3.95
CA THR A 119 -4.49 -21.08 -5.10
C THR A 119 -3.00 -21.25 -4.75
N PRO A 120 -2.26 -22.12 -5.47
CA PRO A 120 -0.84 -22.30 -5.25
C PRO A 120 -0.09 -20.98 -5.48
N LYS A 121 0.64 -20.53 -4.47
CA LYS A 121 1.45 -19.31 -4.56
C LYS A 121 2.86 -19.67 -5.02
N ARG A 122 3.27 -19.11 -6.17
CA ARG A 122 4.64 -19.25 -6.66
C ARG A 122 5.60 -18.55 -5.70
N ARG A 123 6.53 -19.31 -5.14
CA ARG A 123 7.59 -18.82 -4.25
C ARG A 123 8.95 -19.29 -4.78
N LYS A 124 9.97 -18.48 -4.56
CA LYS A 124 11.35 -18.92 -4.79
C LYS A 124 11.72 -19.99 -3.77
N ALA A 125 12.66 -20.87 -4.14
CA ALA A 125 13.20 -21.84 -3.22
C ALA A 125 13.99 -21.15 -2.08
N PHE A 126 14.05 -21.80 -0.92
CA PHE A 126 14.69 -21.23 0.26
C PHE A 126 16.15 -20.83 0.00
N ASN A 127 16.91 -21.67 -0.66
CA ASN A 127 18.32 -21.44 -1.00
C ASN A 127 18.54 -20.33 -2.05
N GLU A 128 17.52 -19.93 -2.78
CA GLU A 128 17.60 -18.78 -3.69
C GLU A 128 17.55 -17.45 -2.93
N ILE A 129 16.87 -17.41 -1.80
CA ILE A 129 16.58 -16.17 -1.06
C ILE A 129 17.29 -16.06 0.29
N VAL A 130 17.79 -17.20 0.83
CA VAL A 130 18.53 -17.22 2.09
C VAL A 130 19.99 -17.60 1.82
N LYS A 131 20.89 -16.77 2.28
CA LYS A 131 22.32 -17.00 2.26
C LYS A 131 22.85 -16.96 3.69
N TRP A 132 23.85 -17.75 4.00
CA TRP A 132 24.44 -17.84 5.31
C TRP A 132 25.77 -17.07 5.33
N GLU A 133 25.81 -16.01 6.16
CA GLU A 133 26.96 -15.12 6.40
C GLU A 133 27.37 -14.27 5.19
N ASN A 134 27.42 -14.82 3.97
CA ASN A 134 27.77 -14.11 2.74
C ASN A 134 27.02 -14.66 1.52
N PHE A 135 27.11 -13.97 0.39
CA PHE A 135 26.51 -14.38 -0.88
C PHE A 135 27.36 -15.44 -1.56
#